data_213d5392316e8fc1375fb44d10cf36c4
#
_entry.id   213d5392316e8fc1375fb44d10cf36c4
#
_cell.length_a   1.000
_cell.length_b   1.000
_cell.length_c   1.000
_cell.angle_alpha   90.00
_cell.angle_beta   90.00
_cell.angle_gamma   90.00
#
_symmetry.space_group_name_H-M   'P 1'
#
loop_
_entity.id
_entity.type
_entity.pdbx_description
1 polymer ?
#
loop_
_entity_poly.entity_id
_entity_poly.type
_entity_poly.pdbx_seq_one_letter_code
_entity_poly.pdbx_strand_id
1 'polypeptide(L)'
;SILISGESGHGKSFSLMNLRDQEGVLYINAEGGKPLPFKNKFKRITIDDPYEIFDLFDQVISDTSGRFHTIVIDTVSFMMNRFESLHVIGAANTMAQWGAYGQFFPKLMYDYVAKAPQYGIMLGHLESILNEDTGRYDSKVPVKGALSKNGLEAYFTTVVNCKKMPLKDIKRDAKEGKLLHITERDENLGYKHVFQTRTTKQTVVDRIRSPFGLFSDEETFIDNDAQIVIDQLVGYYADA
;
A
#
# COMPACT_ATOMS: atom_id res chain seq x y z
N SER A 1 4.47 -7.81 5.21
CA SER A 1 4.24 -6.46 4.64
C SER A 1 3.03 -6.45 3.72
N ILE A 2 2.33 -5.33 3.68
CA ILE A 2 1.10 -5.10 2.93
C ILE A 2 1.32 -3.91 2.01
N LEU A 3 0.93 -4.02 0.74
CA LEU A 3 0.78 -2.88 -0.16
C LEU A 3 -0.70 -2.55 -0.32
N ILE A 4 -1.07 -1.32 0.02
CA ILE A 4 -2.40 -0.76 -0.23
C ILE A 4 -2.26 0.21 -1.40
N SER A 5 -2.70 -0.19 -2.57
CA SER A 5 -2.64 0.61 -3.78
C SER A 5 -4.01 1.15 -4.18
N GLY A 6 -4.05 2.22 -4.95
CA GLY A 6 -5.30 2.82 -5.41
C GLY A 6 -5.08 4.18 -6.05
N GLU A 7 -6.05 4.63 -6.83
CA GLU A 7 -6.03 5.96 -7.45
C GLU A 7 -6.17 7.07 -6.41
N SER A 8 -5.90 8.31 -6.81
CA SER A 8 -6.10 9.47 -5.94
C SER A 8 -7.58 9.59 -5.53
N GLY A 9 -7.84 9.89 -4.26
CA GLY A 9 -9.21 10.00 -3.73
C GLY A 9 -9.92 8.68 -3.44
N HIS A 10 -9.30 7.52 -3.67
CA HIS A 10 -9.92 6.21 -3.39
C HIS A 10 -9.85 5.79 -1.91
N GLY A 11 -9.23 6.59 -1.03
CA GLY A 11 -9.28 6.38 0.43
C GLY A 11 -8.08 5.64 1.02
N LYS A 12 -6.93 5.56 0.32
CA LYS A 12 -5.71 4.89 0.82
C LYS A 12 -5.31 5.35 2.22
N SER A 13 -4.99 6.63 2.37
CA SER A 13 -4.57 7.15 3.68
C SER A 13 -5.70 7.08 4.71
N PHE A 14 -6.97 7.20 4.30
CA PHE A 14 -8.13 7.06 5.19
C PHE A 14 -8.27 5.65 5.77
N SER A 15 -7.83 4.61 5.05
CA SER A 15 -7.87 3.23 5.52
C SER A 15 -7.04 2.95 6.78
N LEU A 16 -6.13 3.86 7.13
CA LEU A 16 -5.30 3.76 8.32
C LEU A 16 -6.00 4.22 9.61
N MET A 17 -7.20 4.80 9.50
CA MET A 17 -7.88 5.49 10.60
C MET A 17 -8.12 4.57 11.81
N ASN A 18 -8.43 3.31 11.58
CA ASN A 18 -8.77 2.35 12.61
C ASN A 18 -7.59 1.48 13.07
N LEU A 19 -6.35 1.81 12.68
CA LEU A 19 -5.19 1.11 13.22
C LEU A 19 -5.21 1.20 14.75
N ARG A 20 -5.07 0.05 15.43
CA ARG A 20 -5.10 -0.05 16.89
C ARG A 20 -3.80 0.49 17.47
N ASP A 21 -3.84 0.84 18.75
CA ASP A 21 -2.67 1.30 19.52
C ASP A 21 -1.84 2.34 18.74
N GLN A 22 -2.51 3.39 18.30
CA GLN A 22 -1.99 4.38 17.36
C GLN A 22 -0.66 5.02 17.78
N GLU A 23 -0.35 5.07 19.07
CA GLU A 23 0.93 5.59 19.59
C GLU A 23 2.12 4.66 19.23
N GLY A 24 1.83 3.38 18.95
CA GLY A 24 2.77 2.39 18.43
C GLY A 24 2.88 2.34 16.90
N VAL A 25 2.25 3.26 16.17
CA VAL A 25 2.35 3.37 14.71
C VAL A 25 3.37 4.43 14.34
N LEU A 26 4.44 4.03 13.65
CA LEU A 26 5.38 4.94 13.00
C LEU A 26 4.88 5.25 11.59
N TYR A 27 4.46 6.50 11.36
CA TYR A 27 3.97 6.96 10.06
C TYR A 27 5.03 7.81 9.36
N ILE A 28 5.61 7.27 8.30
CA ILE A 28 6.64 7.90 7.47
C ILE A 28 5.94 8.57 6.29
N ASN A 29 5.93 9.90 6.30
CA ASN A 29 5.32 10.72 5.25
C ASN A 29 6.35 11.07 4.19
N ALA A 30 6.14 10.60 2.96
CA ALA A 30 6.94 10.94 1.79
C ALA A 30 6.19 11.88 0.81
N GLU A 31 5.03 12.43 1.22
CA GLU A 31 4.20 13.36 0.43
C GLU A 31 4.40 14.83 0.83
N GLY A 32 5.62 15.24 1.16
CA GLY A 32 5.93 16.65 1.45
C GLY A 32 5.19 17.22 2.67
N GLY A 33 4.93 16.38 3.68
CA GLY A 33 4.31 16.83 4.93
C GLY A 33 2.78 16.96 4.90
N LYS A 34 2.09 16.54 3.85
CA LYS A 34 0.62 16.55 3.75
C LYS A 34 -0.02 15.81 4.95
N PRO A 35 -0.98 16.43 5.67
CA PRO A 35 -1.61 15.81 6.82
C PRO A 35 -2.54 14.67 6.44
N LEU A 36 -2.70 13.70 7.35
CA LEU A 36 -3.73 12.68 7.21
C LEU A 36 -5.14 13.30 7.32
N PRO A 37 -6.14 12.74 6.60
CA PRO A 37 -7.49 13.30 6.55
C PRO A 37 -8.33 13.00 7.81
N PHE A 38 -7.70 12.55 8.90
CA PHE A 38 -8.34 12.22 10.18
C PHE A 38 -7.41 12.52 11.36
N LYS A 39 -8.01 12.69 12.55
CA LYS A 39 -7.25 12.83 13.81
C LYS A 39 -6.64 11.50 14.19
N ASN A 40 -5.37 11.51 14.58
CA ASN A 40 -4.64 10.31 14.98
C ASN A 40 -3.57 10.62 16.02
N LYS A 41 -2.98 9.55 16.61
CA LYS A 41 -1.89 9.61 17.57
C LYS A 41 -0.60 8.96 17.01
N PHE A 42 -0.48 8.81 15.71
CA PHE A 42 0.70 8.22 15.08
C PHE A 42 1.96 9.03 15.37
N LYS A 43 3.07 8.35 15.57
CA LYS A 43 4.37 9.00 15.54
C LYS A 43 4.71 9.32 14.08
N ARG A 44 4.58 10.59 13.72
CA ARG A 44 4.80 11.05 12.35
C ARG A 44 6.23 11.52 12.16
N ILE A 45 6.85 11.09 11.07
CA ILE A 45 8.13 11.58 10.55
C ILE A 45 7.90 11.91 9.07
N THR A 46 8.39 13.07 8.62
CA THR A 46 8.41 13.44 7.20
C THR A 46 9.83 13.26 6.70
N ILE A 47 9.99 12.60 5.55
CA ILE A 47 11.26 12.46 4.86
C ILE A 47 11.27 13.33 3.60
N ASP A 48 12.38 14.03 3.38
CA ASP A 48 12.60 14.83 2.18
C ASP A 48 13.51 14.11 1.19
N ASP A 49 14.55 13.44 1.67
CA ASP A 49 15.38 12.54 0.88
C ASP A 49 14.97 11.09 1.14
N PRO A 50 14.66 10.31 0.09
CA PRO A 50 14.31 8.89 0.23
C PRO A 50 15.35 8.06 1.00
N TYR A 51 16.63 8.41 0.96
CA TYR A 51 17.67 7.69 1.71
C TYR A 51 17.50 7.78 3.23
N GLU A 52 16.84 8.81 3.75
CA GLU A 52 16.55 8.93 5.18
C GLU A 52 15.74 7.74 5.74
N ILE A 53 15.02 7.02 4.86
CA ILE A 53 14.23 5.86 5.28
C ILE A 53 15.12 4.74 5.86
N PHE A 54 16.34 4.59 5.39
CA PHE A 54 17.25 3.56 5.88
C PHE A 54 17.67 3.85 7.33
N ASP A 55 18.01 5.10 7.63
CA ASP A 55 18.37 5.52 8.99
C ASP A 55 17.20 5.33 9.96
N LEU A 56 15.96 5.58 9.50
CA LEU A 56 14.76 5.34 10.31
C LEU A 56 14.55 3.85 10.59
N PHE A 57 14.73 2.99 9.60
CA PHE A 57 14.64 1.55 9.80
C PHE A 57 15.74 1.02 10.70
N ASP A 58 16.99 1.50 10.58
CA ASP A 58 18.08 1.13 11.47
C ASP A 58 17.75 1.49 12.93
N GLN A 59 17.18 2.66 13.18
CA GLN A 59 16.72 3.07 14.51
C GLN A 59 15.61 2.16 15.04
N VAL A 60 14.61 1.82 14.22
CA VAL A 60 13.47 0.98 14.62
C VAL A 60 13.90 -0.47 14.84
N ILE A 61 14.76 -1.02 13.99
CA ILE A 61 15.27 -2.40 14.12
C ILE A 61 16.15 -2.53 15.38
N SER A 62 16.94 -1.49 15.71
CA SER A 62 17.79 -1.48 16.90
C SER A 62 17.03 -1.18 18.19
N ASP A 63 15.80 -0.66 18.11
CA ASP A 63 14.97 -0.35 19.27
C ASP A 63 14.34 -1.62 19.86
N THR A 64 14.93 -2.12 20.94
CA THR A 64 14.42 -3.29 21.67
C THR A 64 13.27 -2.98 22.63
N SER A 65 12.85 -1.72 22.74
CA SER A 65 11.76 -1.31 23.66
C SER A 65 10.38 -1.81 23.20
N GLY A 66 10.24 -2.24 21.95
CA GLY A 66 8.95 -2.63 21.37
C GLY A 66 7.99 -1.45 21.19
N ARG A 67 8.51 -0.23 21.14
CA ARG A 67 7.71 1.00 21.04
C ARG A 67 6.81 1.02 19.81
N PHE A 68 7.31 0.53 18.68
CA PHE A 68 6.55 0.51 17.45
C PHE A 68 6.19 -0.94 17.05
N HIS A 69 4.93 -1.15 16.71
CA HIS A 69 4.43 -2.44 16.18
C HIS A 69 4.08 -2.35 14.70
N THR A 70 3.86 -1.15 14.16
CA THR A 70 3.50 -0.93 12.75
C THR A 70 4.28 0.23 12.17
N ILE A 71 4.82 0.03 10.97
CA ILE A 71 5.47 1.07 10.16
C ILE A 71 4.60 1.31 8.93
N VAL A 72 4.23 2.56 8.69
CA VAL A 72 3.48 3.00 7.50
C VAL A 72 4.35 3.90 6.65
N ILE A 73 4.42 3.65 5.34
CA ILE A 73 5.08 4.54 4.35
C ILE A 73 4.00 5.11 3.43
N ASP A 74 3.79 6.42 3.47
CA ASP A 74 2.78 7.15 2.67
C ASP A 74 3.45 8.26 1.84
N THR A 75 3.67 8.07 0.54
CA THR A 75 3.49 6.88 -0.30
C THR A 75 4.79 6.48 -0.96
N VAL A 76 4.94 5.19 -1.29
CA VAL A 76 6.11 4.70 -2.03
C VAL A 76 6.23 5.33 -3.41
N SER A 77 5.12 5.68 -4.04
CA SER A 77 5.11 6.36 -5.35
C SER A 77 5.79 7.73 -5.29
N PHE A 78 5.46 8.55 -4.28
CA PHE A 78 6.10 9.86 -4.09
C PHE A 78 7.56 9.71 -3.67
N MET A 79 7.86 8.74 -2.82
CA MET A 79 9.25 8.43 -2.44
C MET A 79 10.11 8.11 -3.66
N MET A 80 9.63 7.26 -4.57
CA MET A 80 10.36 6.92 -5.80
C MET A 80 10.46 8.11 -6.78
N ASN A 81 9.41 8.91 -6.91
CA ASN A 81 9.46 10.15 -7.70
C ASN A 81 10.45 11.17 -7.11
N ARG A 82 10.52 11.26 -5.79
CA ARG A 82 11.47 12.13 -5.10
C ARG A 82 12.90 11.68 -5.29
N PHE A 83 13.13 10.34 -5.26
CA PHE A 83 14.45 9.78 -5.60
C PHE A 83 14.91 10.21 -7.00
N GLU A 84 14.05 10.05 -7.99
CA GLU A 84 14.35 10.50 -9.36
C GLU A 84 14.70 11.99 -9.41
N SER A 85 13.88 12.83 -8.77
CA SER A 85 14.06 14.27 -8.80
C SER A 85 15.35 14.73 -8.14
N LEU A 86 15.75 14.12 -7.03
CA LEU A 86 16.92 14.54 -6.25
C LEU A 86 18.22 13.92 -6.76
N HIS A 87 18.18 12.66 -7.18
CA HIS A 87 19.39 11.89 -7.40
C HIS A 87 19.64 11.51 -8.85
N VAL A 88 18.60 11.48 -9.71
CA VAL A 88 18.76 11.09 -11.11
C VAL A 88 18.78 12.30 -12.05
N ILE A 89 17.80 13.19 -11.90
CA ILE A 89 17.68 14.36 -12.78
C ILE A 89 18.83 15.35 -12.50
N GLY A 90 19.60 15.68 -13.54
CA GLY A 90 20.74 16.59 -13.44
C GLY A 90 22.03 15.97 -12.86
N ALA A 91 22.04 14.67 -12.58
CA ALA A 91 23.24 13.99 -12.12
C ALA A 91 24.32 13.93 -13.18
N ALA A 92 25.58 14.09 -12.78
CA ALA A 92 26.74 13.99 -13.70
C ALA A 92 26.86 12.60 -14.34
N ASN A 93 26.46 11.54 -13.61
CA ASN A 93 26.39 10.17 -14.12
C ASN A 93 24.98 9.61 -13.97
N THR A 94 24.10 9.99 -14.89
CA THR A 94 22.69 9.60 -14.90
C THR A 94 22.50 8.08 -14.97
N MET A 95 23.37 7.36 -15.69
CA MET A 95 23.29 5.89 -15.80
C MET A 95 23.50 5.21 -14.44
N ALA A 96 24.52 5.64 -13.70
CA ALA A 96 24.78 5.11 -12.35
C ALA A 96 23.61 5.40 -11.41
N GLN A 97 22.99 6.59 -11.50
CA GLN A 97 21.86 6.96 -10.67
C GLN A 97 20.57 6.19 -11.02
N TRP A 98 20.36 5.86 -12.30
CA TRP A 98 19.27 4.92 -12.66
C TRP A 98 19.52 3.51 -12.11
N GLY A 99 20.79 3.08 -12.04
CA GLY A 99 21.18 1.85 -11.34
C GLY A 99 20.84 1.91 -9.86
N ALA A 100 21.18 3.01 -9.18
CA ALA A 100 20.85 3.24 -7.77
C ALA A 100 19.33 3.29 -7.53
N TYR A 101 18.57 3.96 -8.40
CA TYR A 101 17.10 3.95 -8.38
C TYR A 101 16.53 2.53 -8.44
N GLY A 102 17.05 1.71 -9.36
CA GLY A 102 16.61 0.33 -9.54
C GLY A 102 16.92 -0.56 -8.33
N GLN A 103 17.96 -0.25 -7.55
CA GLN A 103 18.37 -1.01 -6.37
C GLN A 103 17.76 -0.48 -5.06
N PHE A 104 17.28 0.75 -5.03
CA PHE A 104 16.78 1.40 -3.82
C PHE A 104 15.63 0.63 -3.18
N PHE A 105 14.56 0.35 -3.94
CA PHE A 105 13.39 -0.33 -3.42
C PHE A 105 13.67 -1.81 -3.05
N PRO A 106 14.36 -2.61 -3.90
CA PRO A 106 14.83 -3.93 -3.49
C PRO A 106 15.60 -3.94 -2.19
N LYS A 107 16.55 -3.00 -2.02
CA LYS A 107 17.33 -2.85 -0.79
C LYS A 107 16.42 -2.56 0.41
N LEU A 108 15.47 -1.63 0.28
CA LEU A 108 14.48 -1.33 1.32
C LEU A 108 13.74 -2.61 1.75
N MET A 109 13.27 -3.39 0.77
CA MET A 109 12.49 -4.58 1.06
C MET A 109 13.29 -5.72 1.68
N TYR A 110 14.48 -6.04 1.14
CA TYR A 110 15.28 -7.18 1.57
C TYR A 110 16.14 -6.91 2.81
N ASP A 111 16.71 -5.70 2.89
CA ASP A 111 17.67 -5.40 3.96
C ASP A 111 17.02 -4.80 5.20
N TYR A 112 15.83 -4.20 5.06
CA TYR A 112 15.15 -3.48 6.14
C TYR A 112 13.77 -4.06 6.44
N VAL A 113 12.84 -4.00 5.51
CA VAL A 113 11.44 -4.44 5.77
C VAL A 113 11.37 -5.92 6.14
N ALA A 114 12.15 -6.78 5.48
CA ALA A 114 12.20 -8.20 5.77
C ALA A 114 12.80 -8.53 7.16
N LYS A 115 13.61 -7.62 7.72
CA LYS A 115 14.25 -7.80 9.04
C LYS A 115 13.50 -7.11 10.17
N ALA A 116 12.62 -6.17 9.85
CA ALA A 116 11.83 -5.45 10.83
C ALA A 116 10.74 -6.38 11.41
N PRO A 117 10.64 -6.49 12.75
CA PRO A 117 9.61 -7.32 13.38
C PRO A 117 8.20 -6.67 13.31
N GLN A 118 8.12 -5.42 12.89
CA GLN A 118 6.90 -4.65 12.81
C GLN A 118 6.06 -5.04 11.57
N TYR A 119 4.75 -4.80 11.64
CA TYR A 119 3.89 -4.85 10.47
C TYR A 119 4.24 -3.70 9.52
N GLY A 120 4.61 -4.01 8.30
CA GLY A 120 4.89 -3.00 7.27
C GLY A 120 3.66 -2.75 6.40
N ILE A 121 3.18 -1.50 6.34
CA ILE A 121 2.12 -1.05 5.43
C ILE A 121 2.74 -0.01 4.49
N MET A 122 2.61 -0.22 3.20
CA MET A 122 3.01 0.76 2.21
C MET A 122 1.80 1.20 1.39
N LEU A 123 1.64 2.50 1.21
CA LEU A 123 0.62 3.05 0.33
C LEU A 123 1.25 3.36 -1.04
N GLY A 124 0.54 3.03 -2.12
CA GLY A 124 0.98 3.27 -3.49
C GLY A 124 -0.11 3.90 -4.34
N HIS A 125 0.22 4.93 -5.13
CA HIS A 125 -0.69 5.41 -6.17
C HIS A 125 -0.75 4.40 -7.30
N LEU A 126 -1.97 4.07 -7.75
CA LEU A 126 -2.17 3.31 -8.99
C LEU A 126 -2.27 4.25 -10.17
N GLU A 127 -1.67 3.82 -11.25
CA GLU A 127 -1.88 4.37 -12.58
C GLU A 127 -2.49 3.27 -13.47
N SER A 128 -3.59 3.61 -14.14
CA SER A 128 -4.27 2.71 -15.08
C SER A 128 -3.90 3.11 -16.49
N ILE A 129 -3.17 2.25 -17.20
CA ILE A 129 -2.70 2.48 -18.56
C ILE A 129 -3.42 1.51 -19.49
N LEU A 130 -4.01 2.04 -20.58
CA LEU A 130 -4.60 1.19 -21.61
C LEU A 130 -3.49 0.39 -22.30
N ASN A 131 -3.59 -0.92 -22.22
CA ASN A 131 -2.78 -1.84 -23.00
C ASN A 131 -3.44 -2.01 -24.37
N GLU A 132 -2.86 -1.41 -25.40
CA GLU A 132 -3.41 -1.40 -26.77
C GLU A 132 -3.49 -2.80 -27.37
N ASP A 133 -2.57 -3.71 -27.00
CA ASP A 133 -2.53 -5.08 -27.53
C ASP A 133 -3.71 -5.92 -27.02
N THR A 134 -4.12 -5.70 -25.78
CA THR A 134 -5.18 -6.48 -25.12
C THR A 134 -6.51 -5.73 -25.04
N GLY A 135 -6.53 -4.42 -25.27
CA GLY A 135 -7.68 -3.54 -25.09
C GLY A 135 -8.12 -3.40 -23.61
N ARG A 136 -7.25 -3.71 -22.66
CA ARG A 136 -7.52 -3.68 -21.21
C ARG A 136 -6.67 -2.65 -20.51
N TYR A 137 -7.15 -2.18 -19.37
CA TYR A 137 -6.38 -1.31 -18.50
C TYR A 137 -5.51 -2.13 -17.56
N ASP A 138 -4.20 -1.92 -17.60
CA ASP A 138 -3.23 -2.45 -16.65
C ASP A 138 -3.07 -1.45 -15.51
N SER A 139 -3.42 -1.85 -14.30
CA SER A 139 -3.29 -1.02 -13.10
C SER A 139 -2.05 -1.45 -12.31
N LYS A 140 -1.12 -0.52 -12.11
CA LYS A 140 0.12 -0.76 -11.36
C LYS A 140 0.60 0.49 -10.65
N VAL A 141 1.44 0.31 -9.62
CA VAL A 141 2.18 1.42 -9.03
C VAL A 141 3.28 1.86 -10.00
N PRO A 142 3.24 3.12 -10.49
CA PRO A 142 4.19 3.58 -11.49
C PRO A 142 5.61 3.66 -10.92
N VAL A 143 6.54 2.99 -11.58
CA VAL A 143 7.98 3.07 -11.35
C VAL A 143 8.70 3.00 -12.68
N LYS A 144 9.95 3.46 -12.69
CA LYS A 144 10.76 3.60 -13.91
C LYS A 144 11.93 2.60 -13.96
N GLY A 145 12.61 2.59 -15.08
CA GLY A 145 13.80 1.79 -15.28
C GLY A 145 13.56 0.29 -15.09
N ALA A 146 14.53 -0.42 -14.52
CA ALA A 146 14.48 -1.87 -14.32
C ALA A 146 13.30 -2.33 -13.43
N LEU A 147 12.88 -1.51 -12.45
CA LEU A 147 11.77 -1.82 -11.58
C LEU A 147 10.42 -1.90 -12.30
N SER A 148 10.27 -1.21 -13.43
CA SER A 148 8.99 -1.19 -14.17
C SER A 148 8.60 -2.54 -14.75
N LYS A 149 9.56 -3.45 -14.98
CA LYS A 149 9.31 -4.78 -15.53
C LYS A 149 8.50 -5.65 -14.56
N ASN A 150 8.92 -5.71 -13.31
CA ASN A 150 8.28 -6.53 -12.28
C ASN A 150 7.23 -5.75 -11.47
N GLY A 151 7.41 -4.43 -11.35
CA GLY A 151 6.62 -3.56 -10.49
C GLY A 151 6.96 -3.71 -9.00
N LEU A 152 6.51 -2.77 -8.20
CA LEU A 152 6.72 -2.81 -6.75
C LEU A 152 5.89 -3.91 -6.09
N GLU A 153 4.75 -4.26 -6.66
CA GLU A 153 3.82 -5.26 -6.15
C GLU A 153 4.47 -6.65 -6.01
N ALA A 154 5.50 -6.93 -6.82
CA ALA A 154 6.23 -8.20 -6.78
C ALA A 154 6.93 -8.47 -5.43
N TYR A 155 7.22 -7.42 -4.67
CA TYR A 155 7.91 -7.51 -3.37
C TYR A 155 6.98 -7.79 -2.19
N PHE A 156 5.66 -7.86 -2.41
CA PHE A 156 4.66 -8.06 -1.36
C PHE A 156 3.94 -9.39 -1.52
N THR A 157 3.68 -10.06 -0.40
CA THR A 157 2.79 -11.23 -0.36
C THR A 157 1.31 -10.84 -0.34
N THR A 158 1.01 -9.62 0.14
CA THR A 158 -0.35 -9.10 0.24
C THR A 158 -0.43 -7.74 -0.43
N VAL A 159 -1.23 -7.65 -1.47
CA VAL A 159 -1.53 -6.41 -2.22
C VAL A 159 -3.04 -6.29 -2.33
N VAL A 160 -3.60 -5.23 -1.77
CA VAL A 160 -5.02 -4.90 -1.88
C VAL A 160 -5.21 -3.58 -2.60
N ASN A 161 -6.25 -3.49 -3.44
CA ASN A 161 -6.59 -2.27 -4.15
C ASN A 161 -7.70 -1.51 -3.46
N CYS A 162 -7.41 -0.27 -3.08
CA CYS A 162 -8.37 0.67 -2.55
C CYS A 162 -9.20 1.25 -3.70
N LYS A 163 -10.52 1.08 -3.65
CA LYS A 163 -11.44 1.49 -4.70
C LYS A 163 -12.63 2.27 -4.14
N LYS A 164 -13.09 3.27 -4.89
CA LYS A 164 -14.35 3.94 -4.67
C LYS A 164 -15.37 3.32 -5.62
N MET A 165 -16.28 2.51 -5.09
CA MET A 165 -17.21 1.70 -5.91
C MET A 165 -18.66 2.13 -5.72
N PRO A 166 -19.44 2.27 -6.82
CA PRO A 166 -20.89 2.41 -6.72
C PRO A 166 -21.51 1.20 -6.01
N LEU A 167 -22.48 1.41 -5.14
CA LEU A 167 -23.13 0.32 -4.38
C LEU A 167 -23.77 -0.74 -5.29
N LYS A 168 -24.32 -0.33 -6.44
CA LYS A 168 -24.87 -1.27 -7.43
C LYS A 168 -23.83 -2.28 -7.94
N ASP A 169 -22.59 -1.83 -8.09
CA ASP A 169 -21.50 -2.69 -8.57
C ASP A 169 -20.99 -3.61 -7.45
N ILE A 170 -20.90 -3.09 -6.22
CA ILE A 170 -20.61 -3.93 -5.04
C ILE A 170 -21.66 -5.03 -4.90
N LYS A 171 -22.96 -4.68 -4.92
CA LYS A 171 -24.07 -5.64 -4.79
C LYS A 171 -24.11 -6.68 -5.92
N ARG A 172 -23.62 -6.33 -7.11
CA ARG A 172 -23.51 -7.26 -8.24
C ARG A 172 -22.31 -8.22 -8.11
N ASP A 173 -21.15 -7.70 -7.71
CA ASP A 173 -19.86 -8.38 -7.79
C ASP A 173 -19.41 -8.99 -6.47
N ALA A 174 -19.98 -8.53 -5.34
CA ALA A 174 -19.72 -9.05 -4.00
C ALA A 174 -20.85 -9.96 -3.54
N LYS A 175 -20.50 -11.09 -2.97
CA LYS A 175 -21.42 -11.84 -2.10
C LYS A 175 -21.42 -11.18 -0.72
N GLU A 176 -22.46 -11.39 0.07
CA GLU A 176 -22.49 -10.93 1.46
C GLU A 176 -21.35 -11.58 2.25
N GLY A 177 -20.33 -10.80 2.57
CA GLY A 177 -19.18 -11.20 3.36
C GLY A 177 -19.19 -10.57 4.74
N LYS A 178 -18.55 -11.22 5.71
CA LYS A 178 -18.50 -10.74 7.10
C LYS A 178 -17.65 -9.46 7.27
N LEU A 179 -16.79 -9.15 6.29
CA LEU A 179 -15.83 -8.04 6.34
C LEU A 179 -16.27 -6.81 5.53
N LEU A 180 -17.48 -6.82 4.98
CA LEU A 180 -18.06 -5.70 4.23
C LEU A 180 -19.37 -5.25 4.87
N HIS A 181 -19.41 -4.02 5.38
CA HIS A 181 -20.56 -3.45 6.06
C HIS A 181 -21.06 -2.23 5.29
N ILE A 182 -22.20 -2.35 4.63
CA ILE A 182 -22.87 -1.21 3.98
C ILE A 182 -23.62 -0.41 5.04
N THR A 183 -23.26 0.85 5.20
CA THR A 183 -23.89 1.77 6.17
C THR A 183 -24.98 2.59 5.50
N GLU A 184 -25.89 3.18 6.31
CA GLU A 184 -26.90 4.12 5.83
C GLU A 184 -26.25 5.32 5.08
N ARG A 185 -25.08 5.76 5.53
CA ARG A 185 -24.32 6.80 4.84
C ARG A 185 -23.90 6.36 3.43
N ASP A 186 -23.44 5.12 3.27
CA ASP A 186 -23.03 4.58 1.97
C ASP A 186 -24.25 4.51 1.03
N GLU A 187 -25.41 4.08 1.54
CA GLU A 187 -26.68 4.07 0.78
C GLU A 187 -27.08 5.49 0.32
N ASN A 188 -27.00 6.48 1.21
CA ASN A 188 -27.29 7.87 0.87
C ASN A 188 -26.33 8.47 -0.15
N LEU A 189 -25.04 8.08 -0.10
CA LEU A 189 -24.01 8.53 -1.04
C LEU A 189 -24.03 7.75 -2.37
N GLY A 190 -24.61 6.55 -2.38
CA GLY A 190 -24.64 5.66 -3.55
C GLY A 190 -23.32 5.01 -3.88
N TYR A 191 -22.29 5.15 -3.05
CA TYR A 191 -20.96 4.52 -3.21
C TYR A 191 -20.33 4.23 -1.86
N LYS A 192 -19.30 3.33 -1.89
CA LYS A 192 -18.47 3.00 -0.74
C LYS A 192 -16.99 2.91 -1.15
N HIS A 193 -16.13 3.30 -0.22
CA HIS A 193 -14.71 2.95 -0.31
C HIS A 193 -14.50 1.53 0.20
N VAL A 194 -13.83 0.69 -0.59
CA VAL A 194 -13.59 -0.73 -0.29
C VAL A 194 -12.14 -1.09 -0.60
N PHE A 195 -11.66 -2.14 0.05
CA PHE A 195 -10.53 -2.89 -0.46
C PHE A 195 -11.01 -4.02 -1.36
N GLN A 196 -10.40 -4.13 -2.53
CA GLN A 196 -10.47 -5.32 -3.35
C GLN A 196 -9.29 -6.23 -3.01
N THR A 197 -9.59 -7.44 -2.55
CA THR A 197 -8.62 -8.43 -2.05
C THR A 197 -8.33 -9.53 -3.06
N ARG A 198 -9.20 -9.70 -4.05
CA ARG A 198 -9.12 -10.72 -5.11
C ARG A 198 -9.46 -10.10 -6.45
N THR A 199 -8.89 -10.65 -7.51
CA THR A 199 -9.23 -10.22 -8.88
C THR A 199 -10.63 -10.70 -9.28
N THR A 200 -11.30 -9.91 -10.11
CA THR A 200 -12.57 -10.25 -10.77
C THR A 200 -12.35 -10.39 -12.26
N LYS A 201 -13.41 -10.74 -13.02
CA LYS A 201 -13.35 -10.79 -14.49
C LYS A 201 -12.96 -9.43 -15.12
N GLN A 202 -13.32 -8.31 -14.47
CA GLN A 202 -13.00 -6.96 -14.94
C GLN A 202 -11.59 -6.54 -14.53
N THR A 203 -11.06 -7.09 -13.45
CA THR A 203 -9.78 -6.69 -12.84
C THR A 203 -8.73 -7.81 -12.89
N VAL A 204 -8.85 -8.72 -13.86
CA VAL A 204 -7.98 -9.89 -14.00
C VAL A 204 -6.50 -9.51 -14.17
N VAL A 205 -6.22 -8.32 -14.68
CA VAL A 205 -4.86 -7.79 -14.88
C VAL A 205 -4.35 -6.96 -13.70
N ASP A 206 -5.22 -6.65 -12.73
CA ASP A 206 -4.80 -5.94 -11.50
C ASP A 206 -3.83 -6.82 -10.70
N ARG A 207 -2.81 -6.19 -10.13
CA ARG A 207 -1.74 -6.89 -9.39
C ARG A 207 -2.11 -7.22 -7.95
N ILE A 208 -3.39 -7.52 -7.70
CA ILE A 208 -3.90 -7.94 -6.40
C ILE A 208 -3.39 -9.35 -6.09
N ARG A 209 -2.96 -9.56 -4.86
CA ARG A 209 -2.54 -10.88 -4.36
C ARG A 209 -2.68 -11.00 -2.85
N SER A 210 -2.80 -12.22 -2.37
CA SER A 210 -2.77 -12.57 -0.96
C SER A 210 -2.31 -14.03 -0.81
N PRO A 211 -1.90 -14.47 0.39
CA PRO A 211 -1.73 -15.89 0.69
C PRO A 211 -2.96 -16.68 0.30
N PHE A 212 -2.74 -17.91 -0.17
CA PHE A 212 -3.85 -18.77 -0.59
C PHE A 212 -4.81 -19.04 0.58
N GLY A 213 -6.10 -18.74 0.39
CA GLY A 213 -7.12 -18.94 1.43
C GLY A 213 -7.20 -17.84 2.50
N LEU A 214 -6.38 -16.77 2.41
CA LEU A 214 -6.48 -15.63 3.34
C LEU A 214 -7.84 -14.92 3.23
N PHE A 215 -8.33 -14.73 2.02
CA PHE A 215 -9.64 -14.16 1.72
C PHE A 215 -10.48 -15.15 0.92
N SER A 216 -11.73 -15.33 1.31
CA SER A 216 -12.71 -16.15 0.58
C SER A 216 -13.25 -15.41 -0.66
N ASP A 217 -14.07 -16.06 -1.47
CA ASP A 217 -14.73 -15.42 -2.61
C ASP A 217 -15.73 -14.34 -2.17
N GLU A 218 -16.36 -14.52 -1.01
CA GLU A 218 -17.26 -13.55 -0.39
C GLU A 218 -16.52 -12.29 0.07
N GLU A 219 -15.21 -12.41 0.33
CA GLU A 219 -14.34 -11.33 0.80
C GLU A 219 -13.56 -10.66 -0.34
N THR A 220 -14.01 -10.84 -1.59
CA THR A 220 -13.45 -10.13 -2.76
C THR A 220 -13.43 -8.62 -2.56
N PHE A 221 -14.45 -8.09 -1.88
CA PHE A 221 -14.52 -6.71 -1.41
C PHE A 221 -14.76 -6.70 0.08
N ILE A 222 -13.96 -5.93 0.80
CA ILE A 222 -14.05 -5.72 2.25
C ILE A 222 -14.07 -4.23 2.57
N ASP A 223 -14.36 -3.85 3.80
CA ASP A 223 -14.27 -2.46 4.25
C ASP A 223 -12.87 -1.90 4.01
N ASN A 224 -12.80 -0.62 3.68
CA ASN A 224 -11.55 0.12 3.45
C ASN A 224 -10.82 0.38 4.78
N ASP A 225 -10.30 -0.67 5.40
CA ASP A 225 -9.70 -0.66 6.72
C ASP A 225 -8.46 -1.55 6.78
N ALA A 226 -7.29 -0.92 6.99
CA ALA A 226 -6.01 -1.62 7.04
C ALA A 226 -5.90 -2.57 8.24
N GLN A 227 -6.61 -2.28 9.35
CA GLN A 227 -6.62 -3.15 10.51
C GLN A 227 -7.25 -4.51 10.21
N ILE A 228 -8.29 -4.56 9.39
CA ILE A 228 -8.91 -5.83 8.96
C ILE A 228 -7.88 -6.71 8.25
N VAL A 229 -7.08 -6.13 7.35
CA VAL A 229 -6.05 -6.89 6.61
C VAL A 229 -4.98 -7.43 7.55
N ILE A 230 -4.55 -6.63 8.55
CA ILE A 230 -3.62 -7.10 9.60
C ILE A 230 -4.22 -8.26 10.39
N ASP A 231 -5.46 -8.12 10.85
CA ASP A 231 -6.14 -9.14 11.65
C ASP A 231 -6.28 -10.48 10.89
N GLN A 232 -6.62 -10.42 9.60
CA GLN A 232 -6.69 -11.59 8.74
C GLN A 232 -5.32 -12.26 8.61
N LEU A 233 -4.24 -11.49 8.40
CA LEU A 233 -2.89 -12.03 8.32
C LEU A 233 -2.41 -12.62 9.64
N VAL A 234 -2.70 -11.97 10.78
CA VAL A 234 -2.36 -12.48 12.11
C VAL A 234 -3.07 -13.82 12.36
N GLY A 235 -4.38 -13.87 12.09
CA GLY A 235 -5.14 -15.13 12.23
C GLY A 235 -4.62 -16.23 11.31
N TYR A 236 -4.34 -15.90 10.04
CA TYR A 236 -3.84 -16.87 9.06
C TYR A 236 -2.50 -17.51 9.45
N TYR A 237 -1.57 -16.71 10.01
CA TYR A 237 -0.25 -17.21 10.41
C TYR A 237 -0.18 -17.69 11.87
N ALA A 238 -1.22 -17.49 12.69
CA ALA A 238 -1.26 -18.01 14.05
C ALA A 238 -1.35 -19.53 14.12
N ASP A 239 -1.91 -20.15 13.07
CA ASP A 239 -2.12 -21.60 12.95
C ASP A 239 -1.03 -22.29 12.10
N ALA A 240 0.06 -21.58 11.74
CA ALA A 240 1.11 -22.05 10.84
C ALA A 240 2.35 -22.57 11.57
#